data_e3823c434c0a99c924bff6aaf7f5756e
#
_entry.id   e3823c434c0a99c924bff6aaf7f5756e
#
_cell.length_a   1.000
_cell.length_b   1.000
_cell.length_c   1.000
_cell.angle_alpha   90.00
_cell.angle_beta   90.00
_cell.angle_gamma   90.00
#
_symmetry.space_group_name_H-M   'P 1'
#
loop_
_entity.id
_entity.type
_entity.pdbx_description
1 polymer ?
#
loop_
_entity_poly.entity_id
_entity_poly.type
_entity_poly.pdbx_seq_one_letter_code
_entity_poly.pdbx_strand_id
1 'polypeptide(L)'
;MQQLRDTGRPITIVLLALLLLLGMQTRNGWRRILIPQPIYYLMAVQAAIFLKTLLYGNMEFAFLAALTFGSVVLMVRLGPARWLQDEYNFQLGVWSLAMVGVIFAFANAYQSLVDIHAVTFAQGRFIGTTANSQHAAALLAGTVPCFMFLIENRKKWDLIKVFWIGSLVLIGYFLFLTGSRTGAIMGITSILFFYRQRAGSLVRLVLLIGILLAILLPLLNQDFANINLPVANRFILTENTRQQVWSGQWNGFINNPLFGSPLEADRLGFGENVWLAAAASTGLLGFIPLVIMGLGSLKMMLALHQLSLKKPIYFMQSSTIVSGLACLLSGSFTEALFLGNLTFPVMSLMIYLSLGKYLLDVNDMQNKYMLWLTTQK
;
A
#
# COMPACT_ATOMS: atom_id res chain seq x y z
N MET A 1 -11.08 3.94 21.83
CA MET A 1 -10.02 3.61 20.86
C MET A 1 -9.67 2.13 20.86
N GLN A 2 -9.39 1.53 22.01
CA GLN A 2 -9.19 0.08 22.10
C GLN A 2 -10.42 -0.68 21.55
N GLN A 3 -11.65 -0.24 21.90
CA GLN A 3 -12.90 -0.77 21.35
C GLN A 3 -13.01 -0.65 19.83
N LEU A 4 -12.57 0.45 19.22
CA LEU A 4 -12.58 0.62 17.76
C LEU A 4 -11.57 -0.30 17.05
N ARG A 5 -10.45 -0.57 17.69
CA ARG A 5 -9.46 -1.55 17.22
C ARG A 5 -10.00 -2.98 17.33
N ASP A 6 -10.66 -3.30 18.44
CA ASP A 6 -11.17 -4.63 18.69
C ASP A 6 -12.43 -4.93 17.86
N THR A 7 -13.23 -3.89 17.53
CA THR A 7 -14.39 -3.99 16.63
C THR A 7 -14.00 -3.92 15.13
N GLY A 8 -12.86 -3.33 14.79
CA GLY A 8 -12.41 -3.20 13.39
C GLY A 8 -12.23 -4.53 12.68
N ARG A 9 -11.68 -5.54 13.37
CA ARG A 9 -11.50 -6.89 12.80
C ARG A 9 -12.83 -7.60 12.49
N PRO A 10 -13.81 -7.71 13.42
CA PRO A 10 -15.12 -8.25 13.11
C PRO A 10 -15.84 -7.51 12.00
N ILE A 11 -15.78 -6.16 11.99
CA ILE A 11 -16.39 -5.34 10.93
C ILE A 11 -15.80 -5.68 9.56
N THR A 12 -14.47 -5.83 9.46
CA THR A 12 -13.81 -6.21 8.21
C THR A 12 -14.29 -7.57 7.71
N ILE A 13 -14.45 -8.55 8.59
CA ILE A 13 -14.97 -9.90 8.26
C ILE A 13 -16.40 -9.81 7.76
N VAL A 14 -17.25 -9.03 8.45
CA VAL A 14 -18.66 -8.82 8.06
C VAL A 14 -18.73 -8.13 6.70
N LEU A 15 -17.94 -7.08 6.46
CA LEU A 15 -17.90 -6.41 5.16
C LEU A 15 -17.41 -7.33 4.05
N LEU A 16 -16.42 -8.17 4.30
CA LEU A 16 -15.95 -9.18 3.34
C LEU A 16 -17.03 -10.23 3.06
N ALA A 17 -17.77 -10.69 4.09
CA ALA A 17 -18.90 -11.60 3.92
C ALA A 17 -20.04 -10.96 3.10
N LEU A 18 -20.36 -9.68 3.35
CA LEU A 18 -21.35 -8.92 2.56
C LEU A 18 -20.91 -8.77 1.11
N LEU A 19 -19.63 -8.47 0.85
CA LEU A 19 -19.08 -8.42 -0.50
C LEU A 19 -19.16 -9.78 -1.19
N LEU A 20 -18.96 -10.88 -0.45
CA LEU A 20 -19.14 -12.25 -0.94
C LEU A 20 -20.58 -12.48 -1.39
N LEU A 21 -21.56 -12.17 -0.54
CA LEU A 21 -22.98 -12.34 -0.83
C LEU A 21 -23.40 -11.50 -2.04
N LEU A 22 -23.03 -10.22 -2.09
CA LEU A 22 -23.28 -9.34 -3.24
C LEU A 22 -22.62 -9.87 -4.51
N GLY A 23 -21.42 -10.40 -4.37
CA GLY A 23 -20.69 -11.01 -5.48
C GLY A 23 -21.35 -12.28 -6.03
N MET A 24 -22.00 -13.08 -5.19
CA MET A 24 -22.73 -14.29 -5.62
C MET A 24 -24.03 -13.96 -6.37
N GLN A 25 -24.67 -12.83 -6.07
CA GLN A 25 -25.92 -12.42 -6.74
C GLN A 25 -25.71 -11.97 -8.20
N THR A 26 -24.51 -11.59 -8.61
CA THR A 26 -24.26 -11.17 -9.99
C THR A 26 -24.12 -12.39 -10.91
N ARG A 27 -25.11 -12.59 -11.81
CA ARG A 27 -25.31 -13.74 -12.71
C ARG A 27 -24.10 -14.12 -13.59
N ASN A 28 -23.16 -13.22 -13.84
CA ASN A 28 -21.94 -13.43 -14.65
C ASN A 28 -20.64 -13.41 -13.83
N GLY A 29 -20.74 -13.41 -12.52
CA GLY A 29 -19.64 -13.07 -11.61
C GLY A 29 -18.47 -14.05 -11.56
N TRP A 30 -18.63 -15.28 -12.01
CA TRP A 30 -17.60 -16.31 -11.85
C TRP A 30 -16.78 -16.56 -13.12
N ARG A 31 -17.21 -16.06 -14.28
CA ARG A 31 -16.66 -16.51 -15.59
C ARG A 31 -15.41 -15.77 -16.07
N ARG A 32 -15.06 -14.58 -15.56
CA ARG A 32 -13.89 -13.82 -16.03
C ARG A 32 -13.19 -13.05 -14.89
N ILE A 33 -12.58 -13.77 -13.96
CA ILE A 33 -11.70 -13.13 -12.97
C ILE A 33 -10.29 -13.19 -13.56
N LEU A 34 -9.81 -12.07 -14.09
CA LEU A 34 -8.44 -11.92 -14.56
C LEU A 34 -7.56 -11.48 -13.37
N ILE A 35 -7.19 -12.46 -12.55
CA ILE A 35 -6.32 -12.20 -11.40
C ILE A 35 -4.90 -11.97 -11.93
N PRO A 36 -4.24 -10.86 -11.56
CA PRO A 36 -2.83 -10.63 -11.88
C PRO A 36 -1.96 -11.75 -11.32
N GLN A 37 -1.01 -12.21 -12.12
CA GLN A 37 -0.12 -13.31 -11.73
C GLN A 37 0.60 -13.09 -10.38
N PRO A 38 1.10 -11.87 -10.03
CA PRO A 38 1.75 -11.64 -8.74
C PRO A 38 0.84 -11.92 -7.53
N ILE A 39 -0.47 -11.76 -7.67
CA ILE A 39 -1.42 -12.01 -6.57
C ILE A 39 -1.48 -13.49 -6.19
N TYR A 40 -1.36 -14.40 -7.15
CA TYR A 40 -1.30 -15.84 -6.85
C TYR A 40 -0.08 -16.19 -5.99
N TYR A 41 1.07 -15.56 -6.25
CA TYR A 41 2.27 -15.77 -5.45
C TYR A 41 2.15 -15.14 -4.06
N LEU A 42 1.49 -13.99 -3.94
CA LEU A 42 1.16 -13.42 -2.63
C LEU A 42 0.25 -14.37 -1.83
N MET A 43 -0.75 -14.99 -2.47
CA MET A 43 -1.58 -16.01 -1.83
C MET A 43 -0.75 -17.23 -1.39
N ALA A 44 0.22 -17.66 -2.19
CA ALA A 44 1.10 -18.78 -1.83
C ALA A 44 1.96 -18.45 -0.59
N VAL A 45 2.45 -17.22 -0.46
CA VAL A 45 3.15 -16.75 0.75
C VAL A 45 2.24 -16.84 1.97
N GLN A 46 1.01 -16.32 1.87
CA GLN A 46 0.04 -16.37 2.97
C GLN A 46 -0.37 -17.81 3.32
N ALA A 47 -0.47 -18.68 2.32
CA ALA A 47 -0.71 -20.10 2.53
C ALA A 47 0.45 -20.77 3.28
N ALA A 48 1.69 -20.44 2.93
CA ALA A 48 2.87 -20.97 3.63
C ALA A 48 2.90 -20.54 5.10
N ILE A 49 2.55 -19.28 5.40
CA ILE A 49 2.42 -18.77 6.76
C ILE A 49 1.29 -19.51 7.50
N PHE A 50 0.14 -19.69 6.87
CA PHE A 50 -0.99 -20.40 7.45
C PHE A 50 -0.64 -21.87 7.76
N LEU A 51 -0.06 -22.59 6.81
CA LEU A 51 0.35 -23.98 7.00
C LEU A 51 1.35 -24.11 8.14
N LYS A 52 2.31 -23.18 8.21
CA LYS A 52 3.30 -23.20 9.28
C LYS A 52 2.67 -22.95 10.65
N THR A 53 1.80 -21.96 10.76
CA THR A 53 1.08 -21.69 12.02
C THR A 53 0.18 -22.84 12.44
N LEU A 54 -0.41 -23.55 11.49
CA LEU A 54 -1.22 -24.74 11.76
C LEU A 54 -0.38 -25.91 12.30
N LEU A 55 0.84 -26.09 11.79
CA LEU A 55 1.70 -27.23 12.16
C LEU A 55 2.51 -26.99 13.43
N TYR A 56 2.94 -25.76 13.66
CA TYR A 56 3.93 -25.41 14.71
C TYR A 56 3.46 -24.30 15.64
N GLY A 57 2.28 -23.74 15.41
CA GLY A 57 1.76 -22.61 16.15
C GLY A 57 0.76 -23.01 17.24
N ASN A 58 0.39 -22.02 18.04
CA ASN A 58 -0.73 -22.09 18.95
C ASN A 58 -2.05 -22.03 18.14
N MET A 59 -3.13 -22.65 18.64
CA MET A 59 -4.45 -22.65 18.00
C MET A 59 -4.99 -21.24 17.70
N GLU A 60 -4.74 -20.26 18.56
CA GLU A 60 -5.16 -18.87 18.35
C GLU A 60 -4.46 -18.26 17.13
N PHE A 61 -3.15 -18.51 16.96
CA PHE A 61 -2.39 -18.04 15.79
C PHE A 61 -2.81 -18.75 14.52
N ALA A 62 -3.05 -20.06 14.59
CA ALA A 62 -3.57 -20.81 13.45
C ALA A 62 -4.92 -20.27 13.00
N PHE A 63 -5.81 -19.93 13.93
CA PHE A 63 -7.10 -19.31 13.63
C PHE A 63 -6.95 -17.91 13.00
N LEU A 64 -6.09 -17.05 13.56
CA LEU A 64 -5.81 -15.73 12.99
C LEU A 64 -5.19 -15.82 11.60
N ALA A 65 -4.26 -16.76 11.40
CA ALA A 65 -3.65 -16.98 10.09
C ALA A 65 -4.67 -17.54 9.09
N ALA A 66 -5.58 -18.41 9.51
CA ALA A 66 -6.69 -18.91 8.70
C ALA A 66 -7.63 -17.77 8.27
N LEU A 67 -8.02 -16.90 9.20
CA LEU A 67 -8.84 -15.72 8.91
C LEU A 67 -8.13 -14.79 7.92
N THR A 68 -6.85 -14.56 8.11
CA THR A 68 -6.05 -13.70 7.22
C THR A 68 -5.96 -14.32 5.82
N PHE A 69 -5.60 -15.59 5.73
CA PHE A 69 -5.54 -16.30 4.46
C PHE A 69 -6.90 -16.34 3.76
N GLY A 70 -7.97 -16.66 4.49
CA GLY A 70 -9.33 -16.62 3.99
C GLY A 70 -9.74 -15.24 3.49
N SER A 71 -9.39 -14.18 4.22
CA SER A 71 -9.63 -12.80 3.81
C SER A 71 -8.88 -12.43 2.53
N VAL A 72 -7.62 -12.86 2.37
CA VAL A 72 -6.85 -12.66 1.13
C VAL A 72 -7.49 -13.41 -0.03
N VAL A 73 -7.90 -14.68 0.16
CA VAL A 73 -8.61 -15.46 -0.87
C VAL A 73 -9.91 -14.78 -1.28
N LEU A 74 -10.69 -14.30 -0.31
CA LEU A 74 -11.94 -13.58 -0.57
C LEU A 74 -11.67 -12.27 -1.34
N MET A 75 -10.68 -11.50 -0.92
CA MET A 75 -10.28 -10.26 -1.63
C MET A 75 -9.83 -10.54 -3.07
N VAL A 76 -9.12 -11.62 -3.31
CA VAL A 76 -8.71 -12.03 -4.65
C VAL A 76 -9.92 -12.43 -5.50
N ARG A 77 -10.86 -13.19 -4.94
CA ARG A 77 -12.05 -13.70 -5.66
C ARG A 77 -13.11 -12.64 -5.90
N LEU A 78 -13.33 -11.75 -4.95
CA LEU A 78 -14.45 -10.81 -4.94
C LEU A 78 -14.02 -9.35 -5.03
N GLY A 79 -12.75 -9.10 -4.82
CA GLY A 79 -12.20 -7.77 -4.72
C GLY A 79 -11.79 -7.14 -6.07
N PRO A 80 -10.68 -6.39 -6.06
CA PRO A 80 -10.32 -5.48 -7.14
C PRO A 80 -10.25 -6.11 -8.52
N ALA A 81 -9.72 -7.33 -8.64
CA ALA A 81 -9.57 -8.02 -9.93
C ALA A 81 -10.91 -8.23 -10.65
N ARG A 82 -12.01 -8.28 -9.91
CA ARG A 82 -13.35 -8.44 -10.46
C ARG A 82 -14.02 -7.12 -10.78
N TRP A 83 -13.85 -6.12 -9.91
CA TRP A 83 -14.56 -4.85 -9.99
C TRP A 83 -13.88 -3.84 -10.93
N LEU A 84 -12.56 -3.94 -11.08
CA LEU A 84 -11.76 -2.96 -11.82
C LEU A 84 -11.58 -3.38 -13.30
N GLN A 85 -12.68 -3.64 -14.01
CA GLN A 85 -12.67 -4.14 -15.39
C GLN A 85 -13.08 -3.09 -16.44
N ASP A 86 -13.41 -1.87 -16.05
CA ASP A 86 -13.72 -0.76 -16.94
C ASP A 86 -13.12 0.56 -16.44
N GLU A 87 -13.17 1.61 -17.26
CA GLU A 87 -12.59 2.92 -16.93
C GLU A 87 -13.26 3.57 -15.71
N TYR A 88 -14.56 3.40 -15.56
CA TYR A 88 -15.28 3.89 -14.40
C TYR A 88 -14.77 3.22 -13.11
N ASN A 89 -14.63 1.91 -13.14
CA ASN A 89 -14.11 1.14 -12.01
C ASN A 89 -12.63 1.42 -11.75
N PHE A 90 -11.85 1.74 -12.81
CA PHE A 90 -10.47 2.24 -12.63
C PHE A 90 -10.45 3.49 -11.76
N GLN A 91 -11.23 4.51 -12.14
CA GLN A 91 -11.33 5.74 -11.37
C GLN A 91 -11.85 5.49 -9.95
N LEU A 92 -12.83 4.59 -9.80
CA LEU A 92 -13.34 4.20 -8.48
C LEU A 92 -12.26 3.56 -7.61
N GLY A 93 -11.40 2.71 -8.17
CA GLY A 93 -10.27 2.10 -7.44
C GLY A 93 -9.26 3.13 -6.95
N VAL A 94 -8.90 4.10 -7.80
CA VAL A 94 -8.03 5.22 -7.42
C VAL A 94 -8.70 6.10 -6.36
N TRP A 95 -9.98 6.40 -6.54
CA TRP A 95 -10.77 7.20 -5.60
C TRP A 95 -10.87 6.52 -4.23
N SER A 96 -11.10 5.21 -4.21
CA SER A 96 -11.18 4.43 -2.97
C SER A 96 -9.90 4.50 -2.15
N LEU A 97 -8.74 4.35 -2.80
CA LEU A 97 -7.44 4.48 -2.12
C LEU A 97 -7.21 5.90 -1.61
N ALA A 98 -7.52 6.93 -2.41
CA ALA A 98 -7.40 8.32 -1.98
C ALA A 98 -8.31 8.61 -0.77
N MET A 99 -9.57 8.14 -0.80
CA MET A 99 -10.51 8.34 0.30
C MET A 99 -10.09 7.68 1.61
N VAL A 100 -9.42 6.52 1.56
CA VAL A 100 -8.82 5.94 2.77
C VAL A 100 -7.80 6.90 3.38
N GLY A 101 -6.95 7.52 2.56
CA GLY A 101 -6.00 8.54 3.02
C GLY A 101 -6.69 9.77 3.61
N VAL A 102 -7.74 10.28 2.94
CA VAL A 102 -8.55 11.41 3.42
C VAL A 102 -9.18 11.09 4.77
N ILE A 103 -9.92 9.98 4.85
CA ILE A 103 -10.62 9.58 6.08
C ILE A 103 -9.62 9.41 7.22
N PHE A 104 -8.50 8.73 6.95
CA PHE A 104 -7.46 8.55 7.97
C PHE A 104 -6.87 9.89 8.43
N ALA A 105 -6.49 10.78 7.50
CA ALA A 105 -5.89 12.06 7.84
C ALA A 105 -6.87 12.98 8.59
N PHE A 106 -8.09 13.15 8.08
CA PHE A 106 -9.08 14.03 8.71
C PHE A 106 -9.60 13.49 10.03
N ALA A 107 -9.85 12.18 10.16
CA ALA A 107 -10.26 11.59 11.43
C ALA A 107 -9.18 11.77 12.52
N ASN A 108 -7.91 11.60 12.18
CA ASN A 108 -6.82 11.80 13.11
C ASN A 108 -6.55 13.30 13.38
N ALA A 109 -6.75 14.19 12.40
CA ALA A 109 -6.70 15.63 12.62
C ALA A 109 -7.81 16.06 13.60
N TYR A 110 -9.05 15.63 13.38
CA TYR A 110 -10.14 15.89 14.30
C TYR A 110 -9.84 15.38 15.70
N GLN A 111 -9.33 14.17 15.83
CA GLN A 111 -9.00 13.57 17.11
C GLN A 111 -7.86 14.31 17.83
N SER A 112 -6.84 14.79 17.12
CA SER A 112 -5.77 15.58 17.71
C SER A 112 -6.23 16.97 18.19
N LEU A 113 -7.34 17.49 17.65
CA LEU A 113 -7.94 18.75 18.09
C LEU A 113 -8.84 18.60 19.32
N VAL A 114 -9.53 17.46 19.44
CA VAL A 114 -10.54 17.22 20.48
C VAL A 114 -9.94 16.49 21.69
N ASP A 115 -8.98 15.61 21.46
CA ASP A 115 -8.34 14.79 22.50
C ASP A 115 -6.93 15.27 22.76
N ILE A 116 -6.78 16.07 23.84
CA ILE A 116 -5.50 16.57 24.33
C ILE A 116 -4.56 15.41 24.75
N HIS A 117 -5.09 14.25 25.12
CA HIS A 117 -4.33 13.04 25.46
C HIS A 117 -4.18 12.12 24.24
N ALA A 118 -3.40 12.58 23.39
CA ALA A 118 -2.74 12.02 22.22
C ALA A 118 -2.76 10.48 22.06
N VAL A 119 -3.93 9.87 21.83
CA VAL A 119 -4.02 8.51 21.28
C VAL A 119 -3.37 8.45 19.89
N THR A 120 -3.25 9.60 19.23
CA THR A 120 -2.62 9.77 17.92
C THR A 120 -1.10 9.82 17.96
N PHE A 121 -0.50 10.02 19.15
CA PHE A 121 0.94 10.12 19.31
C PHE A 121 1.47 9.13 20.36
N ALA A 122 2.60 8.50 20.06
CA ALA A 122 3.36 7.70 21.02
C ALA A 122 4.85 8.01 20.86
N GLN A 123 5.52 8.23 21.98
CA GLN A 123 6.96 8.56 22.02
C GLN A 123 7.33 9.74 21.08
N GLY A 124 6.49 10.78 21.05
CA GLY A 124 6.67 11.94 20.19
C GLY A 124 6.45 11.70 18.69
N ARG A 125 5.90 10.55 18.29
CA ARG A 125 5.64 10.18 16.89
C ARG A 125 4.15 10.04 16.65
N PHE A 126 3.69 10.49 15.48
CA PHE A 126 2.35 10.23 15.05
C PHE A 126 2.13 8.74 14.72
N ILE A 127 1.17 8.14 15.38
CA ILE A 127 0.77 6.74 15.17
C ILE A 127 -0.63 6.63 14.58
N GLY A 128 -1.44 7.67 14.76
CA GLY A 128 -2.84 7.67 14.37
C GLY A 128 -3.62 6.51 14.96
N THR A 129 -4.73 6.17 14.32
CA THR A 129 -5.57 5.03 14.71
C THR A 129 -4.93 3.65 14.43
N THR A 130 -3.76 3.60 13.76
CA THR A 130 -3.04 2.35 13.49
C THR A 130 -2.27 1.82 14.71
N ALA A 131 -2.10 2.63 15.75
CA ALA A 131 -1.27 2.35 16.93
C ALA A 131 0.21 2.04 16.61
N ASN A 132 0.66 2.29 15.38
CA ASN A 132 2.04 2.11 14.93
C ASN A 132 2.39 3.15 13.86
N SER A 133 3.46 3.93 14.11
CA SER A 133 3.91 4.98 13.19
C SER A 133 4.35 4.48 11.80
N GLN A 134 4.84 3.25 11.71
CA GLN A 134 5.25 2.65 10.43
C GLN A 134 4.03 2.25 9.60
N HIS A 135 3.00 1.69 10.22
CA HIS A 135 1.73 1.38 9.55
C HIS A 135 1.00 2.66 9.10
N ALA A 136 0.98 3.70 9.94
CA ALA A 136 0.44 5.01 9.57
C ALA A 136 1.19 5.58 8.36
N ALA A 137 2.53 5.54 8.39
CA ALA A 137 3.37 6.04 7.31
C ALA A 137 3.15 5.26 6.00
N ALA A 138 3.07 3.94 6.06
CA ALA A 138 2.82 3.09 4.88
C ALA A 138 1.42 3.33 4.28
N LEU A 139 0.40 3.54 5.13
CA LEU A 139 -0.94 3.90 4.69
C LEU A 139 -0.92 5.25 3.97
N LEU A 140 -0.37 6.29 4.61
CA LEU A 140 -0.33 7.63 4.05
C LEU A 140 0.46 7.65 2.73
N ALA A 141 1.67 7.09 2.71
CA ALA A 141 2.51 7.06 1.51
C ALA A 141 1.88 6.26 0.37
N GLY A 142 1.22 5.13 0.67
CA GLY A 142 0.56 4.28 -0.31
C GLY A 142 -0.63 4.95 -1.02
N THR A 143 -1.19 6.02 -0.46
CA THR A 143 -2.29 6.79 -1.08
C THR A 143 -1.79 7.94 -1.96
N VAL A 144 -0.56 8.41 -1.80
CA VAL A 144 0.01 9.56 -2.54
C VAL A 144 -0.17 9.47 -4.06
N PRO A 145 0.07 8.32 -4.75
CA PRO A 145 -0.13 8.22 -6.20
C PRO A 145 -1.55 8.56 -6.64
N CYS A 146 -2.53 8.18 -5.83
CA CYS A 146 -3.93 8.43 -6.12
C CYS A 146 -4.28 9.91 -6.04
N PHE A 147 -3.75 10.63 -5.05
CA PHE A 147 -3.90 12.08 -4.96
C PHE A 147 -3.28 12.80 -6.15
N MET A 148 -2.06 12.42 -6.53
CA MET A 148 -1.39 12.99 -7.71
C MET A 148 -2.22 12.78 -8.98
N PHE A 149 -2.80 11.58 -9.17
CA PHE A 149 -3.70 11.31 -10.28
C PHE A 149 -4.93 12.23 -10.25
N LEU A 150 -5.59 12.36 -9.11
CA LEU A 150 -6.81 13.18 -8.97
C LEU A 150 -6.54 14.67 -9.18
N ILE A 151 -5.37 15.16 -8.76
CA ILE A 151 -4.94 16.55 -8.96
C ILE A 151 -4.61 16.81 -10.44
N GLU A 152 -3.82 15.95 -11.06
CA GLU A 152 -3.35 16.13 -12.45
C GLU A 152 -4.44 15.86 -13.49
N ASN A 153 -5.38 14.95 -13.20
CA ASN A 153 -6.50 14.65 -14.09
C ASN A 153 -7.49 15.83 -14.21
N ARG A 154 -7.49 16.75 -13.23
CA ARG A 154 -8.31 17.97 -13.27
C ARG A 154 -7.57 19.13 -13.93
N LYS A 155 -8.01 19.48 -15.15
CA LYS A 155 -7.42 20.60 -15.91
C LYS A 155 -7.77 21.98 -15.31
N LYS A 156 -8.99 22.12 -14.75
CA LYS A 156 -9.48 23.37 -14.18
C LYS A 156 -9.12 23.47 -12.70
N TRP A 157 -8.84 24.70 -12.25
CA TRP A 157 -8.71 25.04 -10.85
C TRP A 157 -10.12 25.20 -10.26
N ASP A 158 -10.61 24.19 -9.60
CA ASP A 158 -11.89 24.16 -8.91
C ASP A 158 -11.70 23.80 -7.42
N LEU A 159 -12.76 23.96 -6.63
CA LEU A 159 -12.74 23.63 -5.19
C LEU A 159 -12.33 22.18 -4.94
N ILE A 160 -12.67 21.28 -5.85
CA ILE A 160 -12.33 19.86 -5.71
C ILE A 160 -10.83 19.65 -5.90
N LYS A 161 -10.20 20.36 -6.85
CA LYS A 161 -8.72 20.30 -7.01
C LYS A 161 -8.01 20.85 -5.79
N VAL A 162 -8.51 21.97 -5.23
CA VAL A 162 -7.99 22.57 -4.00
C VAL A 162 -8.13 21.58 -2.83
N PHE A 163 -9.27 20.91 -2.71
CA PHE A 163 -9.49 19.87 -1.71
C PHE A 163 -8.46 18.73 -1.81
N TRP A 164 -8.18 18.22 -3.02
CA TRP A 164 -7.18 17.16 -3.21
C TRP A 164 -5.77 17.62 -2.88
N ILE A 165 -5.42 18.86 -3.24
CA ILE A 165 -4.11 19.44 -2.90
C ILE A 165 -4.00 19.60 -1.38
N GLY A 166 -5.00 20.17 -0.72
CA GLY A 166 -5.02 20.33 0.73
C GLY A 166 -4.93 18.98 1.46
N SER A 167 -5.64 17.97 0.96
CA SER A 167 -5.56 16.61 1.50
C SER A 167 -4.17 16.00 1.33
N LEU A 168 -3.52 16.18 0.19
CA LEU A 168 -2.15 15.71 -0.05
C LEU A 168 -1.15 16.39 0.90
N VAL A 169 -1.30 17.68 1.14
CA VAL A 169 -0.47 18.42 2.09
C VAL A 169 -0.68 17.93 3.51
N LEU A 170 -1.92 17.72 3.92
CA LEU A 170 -2.25 17.16 5.23
C LEU A 170 -1.64 15.75 5.41
N ILE A 171 -1.73 14.92 4.37
CA ILE A 171 -1.11 13.59 4.34
C ILE A 171 0.41 13.70 4.45
N GLY A 172 1.04 14.60 3.71
CA GLY A 172 2.47 14.88 3.79
C GLY A 172 2.91 15.34 5.19
N TYR A 173 2.12 16.19 5.80
CA TYR A 173 2.32 16.65 7.17
C TYR A 173 2.28 15.48 8.18
N PHE A 174 1.22 14.68 8.17
CA PHE A 174 1.14 13.51 9.04
C PHE A 174 2.22 12.48 8.74
N LEU A 175 2.57 12.27 7.48
CA LEU A 175 3.67 11.40 7.09
C LEU A 175 5.00 11.85 7.70
N PHE A 176 5.29 13.14 7.68
CA PHE A 176 6.44 13.73 8.35
C PHE A 176 6.39 13.47 9.86
N LEU A 177 5.25 13.74 10.52
CA LEU A 177 5.09 13.54 11.96
C LEU A 177 5.24 12.07 12.41
N THR A 178 5.08 11.09 11.52
CA THR A 178 5.39 9.69 11.85
C THR A 178 6.87 9.49 12.18
N GLY A 179 7.78 10.34 11.72
CA GLY A 179 9.23 10.16 11.83
C GLY A 179 9.71 8.84 11.20
N SER A 180 8.97 8.30 10.25
CA SER A 180 9.27 7.03 9.57
C SER A 180 10.15 7.27 8.35
N ARG A 181 11.41 6.82 8.40
CA ARG A 181 12.31 6.83 7.23
C ARG A 181 11.73 6.02 6.09
N THR A 182 11.10 4.88 6.40
CA THR A 182 10.40 4.05 5.41
C THR A 182 9.30 4.84 4.72
N GLY A 183 8.43 5.51 5.48
CA GLY A 183 7.36 6.33 4.92
C GLY A 183 7.89 7.46 4.03
N ALA A 184 8.99 8.11 4.43
CA ALA A 184 9.64 9.13 3.61
C ALA A 184 10.16 8.56 2.27
N ILE A 185 10.86 7.42 2.31
CA ILE A 185 11.33 6.71 1.11
C ILE A 185 10.16 6.34 0.21
N MET A 186 9.10 5.77 0.77
CA MET A 186 7.87 5.41 0.03
C MET A 186 7.24 6.62 -0.63
N GLY A 187 7.07 7.74 0.10
CA GLY A 187 6.49 8.98 -0.41
C GLY A 187 7.33 9.60 -1.53
N ILE A 188 8.66 9.70 -1.35
CA ILE A 188 9.58 10.22 -2.35
C ILE A 188 9.58 9.33 -3.60
N THR A 189 9.69 8.01 -3.42
CA THR A 189 9.62 7.04 -4.53
C THR A 189 8.31 7.19 -5.31
N SER A 190 7.21 7.34 -4.59
CA SER A 190 5.90 7.59 -5.18
C SER A 190 5.90 8.81 -6.11
N ILE A 191 6.38 9.94 -5.62
CA ILE A 191 6.42 11.20 -6.38
C ILE A 191 7.36 11.08 -7.59
N LEU A 192 8.56 10.54 -7.41
CA LEU A 192 9.55 10.39 -8.48
C LEU A 192 9.02 9.49 -9.62
N PHE A 193 8.44 8.34 -9.27
CA PHE A 193 7.91 7.41 -10.28
C PHE A 193 6.66 7.93 -10.97
N PHE A 194 5.83 8.74 -10.30
CA PHE A 194 4.67 9.37 -10.92
C PHE A 194 5.09 10.39 -11.99
N TYR A 195 6.04 11.27 -11.65
CA TYR A 195 6.51 12.35 -12.55
C TYR A 195 7.73 11.97 -13.40
N ARG A 196 8.14 10.71 -13.46
CA ARG A 196 9.34 10.23 -14.16
C ARG A 196 9.49 10.70 -15.61
N GLN A 197 8.39 11.07 -16.27
CA GLN A 197 8.38 11.58 -17.64
C GLN A 197 7.96 13.06 -17.74
N ARG A 198 7.75 13.74 -16.60
CA ARG A 198 7.23 15.12 -16.54
C ARG A 198 7.93 15.94 -15.45
N ALA A 199 9.22 16.15 -15.60
CA ALA A 199 10.02 16.90 -14.61
C ALA A 199 9.45 18.30 -14.30
N GLY A 200 8.92 19.03 -15.30
CA GLY A 200 8.28 20.33 -15.08
C GLY A 200 7.05 20.29 -14.18
N SER A 201 6.28 19.18 -14.20
CA SER A 201 5.13 19.00 -13.27
C SER A 201 5.61 18.70 -11.86
N LEU A 202 6.74 17.97 -11.71
CA LEU A 202 7.36 17.73 -10.41
C LEU A 202 7.80 19.07 -9.78
N VAL A 203 8.49 19.92 -10.53
CA VAL A 203 8.93 21.24 -10.04
C VAL A 203 7.73 22.07 -9.59
N ARG A 204 6.66 22.12 -10.38
CA ARG A 204 5.41 22.84 -9.99
C ARG A 204 4.80 22.30 -8.71
N LEU A 205 4.75 20.98 -8.55
CA LEU A 205 4.22 20.35 -7.32
C LEU A 205 5.06 20.72 -6.10
N VAL A 206 6.39 20.62 -6.21
CA VAL A 206 7.33 20.98 -5.13
C VAL A 206 7.19 22.44 -4.73
N LEU A 207 7.11 23.34 -5.72
CA LEU A 207 6.90 24.77 -5.47
C LEU A 207 5.57 25.03 -4.79
N LEU A 208 4.49 24.40 -5.25
CA LEU A 208 3.15 24.58 -4.69
C LEU A 208 3.06 24.07 -3.24
N ILE A 209 3.65 22.91 -2.95
CA ILE A 209 3.74 22.38 -1.58
C ILE A 209 4.63 23.30 -0.72
N GLY A 210 5.75 23.77 -1.24
CA GLY A 210 6.65 24.70 -0.55
C GLY A 210 5.96 26.01 -0.16
N ILE A 211 5.22 26.61 -1.09
CA ILE A 211 4.43 27.84 -0.82
C ILE A 211 3.36 27.57 0.23
N LEU A 212 2.63 26.46 0.10
CA LEU A 212 1.57 26.11 1.04
C LEU A 212 2.10 25.85 2.44
N LEU A 213 3.23 25.15 2.56
CA LEU A 213 3.92 24.96 3.84
C LEU A 213 4.42 26.28 4.42
N ALA A 214 4.98 27.17 3.60
CA ALA A 214 5.44 28.49 4.03
C ALA A 214 4.29 29.36 4.60
N ILE A 215 3.07 29.20 4.08
CA ILE A 215 1.88 29.89 4.59
C ILE A 215 1.34 29.21 5.87
N LEU A 216 1.32 27.87 5.90
CA LEU A 216 0.74 27.11 7.00
C LEU A 216 1.67 27.03 8.24
N LEU A 217 2.99 26.93 8.05
CA LEU A 217 3.95 26.84 9.14
C LEU A 217 3.85 28.00 10.14
N PRO A 218 3.72 29.27 9.76
CA PRO A 218 3.54 30.36 10.71
C PRO A 218 2.24 30.29 11.51
N LEU A 219 1.16 29.76 10.90
CA LEU A 219 -0.16 29.61 11.54
C LEU A 219 -0.17 28.47 12.56
N LEU A 220 0.72 27.49 12.41
CA LEU A 220 0.84 26.33 13.30
C LEU A 220 1.91 26.51 14.39
N ASN A 221 2.60 27.66 14.43
CA ASN A 221 3.95 27.82 15.01
C ASN A 221 4.04 27.89 16.54
N GLN A 222 2.97 27.92 17.32
CA GLN A 222 3.12 27.99 18.77
C GLN A 222 3.42 26.64 19.45
N ASP A 223 2.92 25.52 18.90
CA ASP A 223 3.14 24.18 19.45
C ASP A 223 4.17 23.36 18.65
N PHE A 224 4.54 23.83 17.46
CA PHE A 224 5.33 23.08 16.48
C PHE A 224 6.79 22.88 16.89
N ALA A 225 7.40 23.85 17.56
CA ALA A 225 8.79 23.79 17.96
C ALA A 225 9.06 22.68 18.97
N ASN A 226 8.10 22.39 19.86
CA ASN A 226 8.26 21.42 20.94
C ASN A 226 8.00 19.96 20.45
N ILE A 227 7.18 19.77 19.41
CA ILE A 227 6.81 18.44 18.91
C ILE A 227 7.78 17.92 17.83
N ASN A 228 8.44 18.82 17.09
CA ASN A 228 9.16 18.46 15.86
C ASN A 228 10.65 18.15 16.04
N LEU A 229 11.30 18.63 17.12
CA LEU A 229 12.70 18.33 17.38
C LEU A 229 12.98 16.81 17.46
N PRO A 230 12.19 16.00 18.19
CA PRO A 230 12.42 14.55 18.25
C PRO A 230 12.23 13.86 16.89
N VAL A 231 11.27 14.32 16.06
CA VAL A 231 11.01 13.77 14.73
C VAL A 231 12.13 14.12 13.76
N ALA A 232 12.54 15.40 13.71
CA ALA A 232 13.63 15.87 12.85
C ALA A 232 14.94 15.15 13.18
N ASN A 233 15.27 15.00 14.46
CA ASN A 233 16.46 14.30 14.91
C ASN A 233 16.51 12.84 14.43
N ARG A 234 15.37 12.16 14.32
CA ARG A 234 15.34 10.78 13.79
C ARG A 234 15.72 10.66 12.32
N PHE A 235 15.48 11.68 11.51
CA PHE A 235 15.93 11.69 10.11
C PHE A 235 17.44 11.90 10.00
N ILE A 236 18.04 12.56 10.99
CA ILE A 236 19.46 12.92 11.04
C ILE A 236 20.29 11.83 11.75
N LEU A 237 19.74 11.18 12.78
CA LEU A 237 20.44 10.15 13.55
C LEU A 237 20.73 8.91 12.67
N THR A 238 21.99 8.51 12.68
CA THR A 238 22.50 7.41 11.85
C THR A 238 22.42 6.03 12.52
N GLU A 239 21.96 5.93 13.76
CA GLU A 239 21.85 4.65 14.46
C GLU A 239 20.95 3.67 13.71
N ASN A 240 21.56 2.58 13.27
CA ASN A 240 20.88 1.52 12.52
C ASN A 240 20.41 0.40 13.48
N THR A 241 19.30 0.65 14.17
CA THR A 241 18.68 -0.35 15.06
C THR A 241 18.21 -1.61 14.32
N ARG A 242 18.19 -1.61 13.00
CA ARG A 242 17.71 -2.71 12.15
C ARG A 242 18.74 -3.79 11.92
N GLN A 243 20.01 -3.47 12.08
CA GLN A 243 21.09 -4.41 11.80
C GLN A 243 20.97 -5.69 12.65
N GLN A 244 20.63 -5.57 13.91
CA GLN A 244 20.43 -6.72 14.79
C GLN A 244 19.23 -7.57 14.36
N VAL A 245 18.11 -6.92 13.99
CA VAL A 245 16.92 -7.63 13.51
C VAL A 245 17.21 -8.36 12.19
N TRP A 246 17.87 -7.71 11.26
CA TRP A 246 18.21 -8.31 9.96
C TRP A 246 19.21 -9.46 10.09
N SER A 247 20.23 -9.31 10.94
CA SER A 247 21.18 -10.41 11.21
C SER A 247 20.49 -11.58 11.89
N GLY A 248 19.59 -11.33 12.84
CA GLY A 248 18.77 -12.37 13.47
C GLY A 248 17.89 -13.11 12.47
N GLN A 249 17.20 -12.40 11.58
CA GLN A 249 16.39 -12.99 10.52
C GLN A 249 17.24 -13.82 9.54
N TRP A 250 18.41 -13.30 9.14
CA TRP A 250 19.32 -14.01 8.26
C TRP A 250 19.85 -15.31 8.88
N ASN A 251 20.25 -15.27 10.15
CA ASN A 251 20.70 -16.45 10.88
C ASN A 251 19.55 -17.47 11.05
N GLY A 252 18.33 -16.99 11.33
CA GLY A 252 17.14 -17.84 11.38
C GLY A 252 16.90 -18.58 10.06
N PHE A 253 17.07 -17.90 8.92
CA PHE A 253 16.96 -18.51 7.60
C PHE A 253 18.06 -19.54 7.33
N ILE A 254 19.33 -19.21 7.62
CA ILE A 254 20.47 -20.15 7.40
C ILE A 254 20.28 -21.43 8.21
N ASN A 255 19.84 -21.30 9.46
CA ASN A 255 19.65 -22.45 10.34
C ASN A 255 18.45 -23.33 9.94
N ASN A 256 17.43 -22.74 9.30
CA ASN A 256 16.20 -23.43 8.90
C ASN A 256 15.76 -23.06 7.47
N PRO A 257 16.55 -23.41 6.43
CA PRO A 257 16.37 -22.86 5.09
C PRO A 257 15.07 -23.29 4.40
N LEU A 258 14.57 -24.49 4.65
CA LEU A 258 13.39 -25.01 3.94
C LEU A 258 12.07 -24.44 4.49
N PHE A 259 11.89 -24.48 5.82
CA PHE A 259 10.62 -24.15 6.48
C PHE A 259 10.73 -22.92 7.39
N GLY A 260 11.90 -22.34 7.55
CA GLY A 260 12.15 -21.19 8.42
C GLY A 260 12.22 -21.57 9.90
N SER A 261 12.61 -20.61 10.73
CA SER A 261 12.75 -20.78 12.18
C SER A 261 11.44 -21.18 12.85
N PRO A 262 11.48 -21.93 13.97
CA PRO A 262 10.29 -22.18 14.79
C PRO A 262 9.58 -20.86 15.13
N LEU A 263 8.25 -20.90 15.22
CA LEU A 263 7.48 -19.74 15.65
C LEU A 263 7.63 -19.60 17.17
N GLU A 264 8.25 -18.51 17.60
CA GLU A 264 8.34 -18.20 19.03
C GLU A 264 6.98 -17.68 19.52
N ALA A 265 6.49 -18.32 20.51
CA ALA A 265 5.24 -18.39 21.25
C ALA A 265 4.17 -17.28 21.12
N ASP A 266 4.47 -15.99 20.93
CA ASP A 266 3.47 -14.96 21.18
C ASP A 266 3.06 -14.05 20.02
N ARG A 267 3.82 -13.98 18.96
CA ARG A 267 3.52 -13.09 17.82
C ARG A 267 4.07 -13.67 16.53
N LEU A 268 3.29 -13.56 15.45
CA LEU A 268 3.84 -13.53 14.10
C LEU A 268 4.63 -12.23 13.96
N GLY A 269 5.76 -12.14 14.64
CA GLY A 269 6.66 -11.00 14.64
C GLY A 269 7.50 -11.02 13.37
N PHE A 270 6.92 -10.53 12.27
CA PHE A 270 7.63 -10.45 10.99
C PHE A 270 8.67 -9.33 10.95
N GLY A 271 9.12 -8.82 12.02
CA GLY A 271 10.23 -7.87 12.05
C GLY A 271 10.20 -6.76 10.99
N GLU A 272 11.38 -6.28 10.65
CA GLU A 272 11.62 -5.28 9.60
C GLU A 272 12.14 -6.00 8.34
N ASN A 273 11.75 -5.57 7.15
CA ASN A 273 12.10 -6.17 5.85
C ASN A 273 11.30 -7.45 5.50
N VAL A 274 10.37 -7.30 4.57
CA VAL A 274 9.46 -8.40 4.16
C VAL A 274 10.20 -9.61 3.59
N TRP A 275 11.30 -9.39 2.90
CA TRP A 275 12.07 -10.45 2.21
C TRP A 275 12.80 -11.32 3.20
N LEU A 276 13.54 -10.71 4.13
CA LEU A 276 14.24 -11.42 5.20
C LEU A 276 13.26 -12.06 6.18
N ALA A 277 12.17 -11.37 6.50
CA ALA A 277 11.13 -11.88 7.38
C ALA A 277 10.46 -13.13 6.81
N ALA A 278 10.13 -13.14 5.51
CA ALA A 278 9.59 -14.32 4.83
C ALA A 278 10.62 -15.48 4.83
N ALA A 279 11.89 -15.20 4.48
CA ALA A 279 12.94 -16.19 4.50
C ALA A 279 13.13 -16.78 5.91
N ALA A 280 13.21 -15.94 6.94
CA ALA A 280 13.38 -16.40 8.32
C ALA A 280 12.18 -17.18 8.85
N SER A 281 10.95 -16.72 8.55
CA SER A 281 9.74 -17.29 9.13
C SER A 281 9.21 -18.50 8.38
N THR A 282 9.35 -18.57 7.07
CA THR A 282 8.77 -19.62 6.22
C THR A 282 9.80 -20.37 5.35
N GLY A 283 11.09 -20.00 5.44
CA GLY A 283 12.12 -20.55 4.62
C GLY A 283 11.91 -20.32 3.13
N LEU A 284 12.44 -21.18 2.30
CA LEU A 284 12.27 -21.13 0.85
C LEU A 284 10.81 -21.29 0.41
N LEU A 285 9.98 -21.97 1.21
CA LEU A 285 8.56 -22.21 0.90
C LEU A 285 7.78 -20.91 0.70
N GLY A 286 8.01 -19.89 1.54
CA GLY A 286 7.36 -18.58 1.40
C GLY A 286 8.24 -17.55 0.69
N PHE A 287 9.57 -17.66 0.81
CA PHE A 287 10.50 -16.70 0.20
C PHE A 287 10.46 -16.74 -1.33
N ILE A 288 10.49 -17.95 -1.94
CA ILE A 288 10.45 -18.07 -3.42
C ILE A 288 9.20 -17.46 -4.03
N PRO A 289 7.97 -17.79 -3.57
CA PRO A 289 6.77 -17.11 -4.05
C PRO A 289 6.81 -15.59 -3.87
N LEU A 290 7.34 -15.10 -2.75
CA LEU A 290 7.47 -13.67 -2.51
C LEU A 290 8.39 -13.00 -3.55
N VAL A 291 9.55 -13.60 -3.84
CA VAL A 291 10.48 -13.09 -4.86
C VAL A 291 9.80 -13.08 -6.25
N ILE A 292 9.10 -14.15 -6.61
CA ILE A 292 8.37 -14.23 -7.90
C ILE A 292 7.27 -13.16 -7.95
N MET A 293 6.56 -12.90 -6.85
CA MET A 293 5.57 -11.82 -6.73
C MET A 293 6.23 -10.46 -6.99
N GLY A 294 7.38 -10.19 -6.37
CA GLY A 294 8.14 -8.96 -6.57
C GLY A 294 8.61 -8.78 -8.01
N LEU A 295 9.20 -9.81 -8.61
CA LEU A 295 9.65 -9.80 -10.00
C LEU A 295 8.46 -9.63 -10.97
N GLY A 296 7.34 -10.30 -10.72
CA GLY A 296 6.10 -10.12 -11.49
C GLY A 296 5.56 -8.70 -11.41
N SER A 297 5.62 -8.08 -10.24
CA SER A 297 5.24 -6.68 -10.04
C SER A 297 6.17 -5.72 -10.81
N LEU A 298 7.48 -5.95 -10.77
CA LEU A 298 8.46 -5.19 -11.56
C LEU A 298 8.23 -5.34 -13.07
N LYS A 299 7.97 -6.57 -13.55
CA LYS A 299 7.63 -6.83 -14.96
C LYS A 299 6.38 -6.06 -15.38
N MET A 300 5.35 -6.02 -14.54
CA MET A 300 4.15 -5.22 -14.79
C MET A 300 4.46 -3.72 -14.86
N MET A 301 5.28 -3.20 -13.92
CA MET A 301 5.72 -1.79 -13.95
C MET A 301 6.45 -1.43 -15.24
N LEU A 302 7.34 -2.29 -15.72
CA LEU A 302 8.06 -2.10 -16.98
C LEU A 302 7.10 -2.11 -18.17
N ALA A 303 6.15 -3.06 -18.23
CA ALA A 303 5.14 -3.11 -19.29
C ALA A 303 4.25 -1.86 -19.32
N LEU A 304 3.82 -1.37 -18.15
CA LEU A 304 3.03 -0.13 -18.03
C LEU A 304 3.86 1.11 -18.40
N HIS A 305 5.14 1.12 -18.07
CA HIS A 305 6.04 2.20 -18.50
C HIS A 305 6.16 2.24 -20.02
N GLN A 306 6.39 1.09 -20.67
CA GLN A 306 6.43 1.00 -22.14
C GLN A 306 5.10 1.38 -22.79
N LEU A 307 3.97 0.99 -22.16
CA LEU A 307 2.64 1.40 -22.63
C LEU A 307 2.48 2.92 -22.61
N SER A 308 2.91 3.57 -21.53
CA SER A 308 2.83 5.03 -21.38
C SER A 308 3.70 5.80 -22.40
N LEU A 309 4.81 5.21 -22.86
CA LEU A 309 5.66 5.78 -23.92
C LEU A 309 5.00 5.63 -25.30
N LYS A 310 4.40 4.47 -25.58
CA LYS A 310 3.77 4.19 -26.88
C LYS A 310 2.41 4.86 -27.05
N LYS A 311 1.63 4.96 -25.97
CA LYS A 311 0.27 5.52 -25.98
C LYS A 311 0.11 6.55 -24.86
N PRO A 312 0.35 7.86 -25.14
CA PRO A 312 0.29 8.93 -24.15
C PRO A 312 -1.07 9.08 -23.43
N ILE A 313 -2.15 8.57 -24.03
CA ILE A 313 -3.50 8.57 -23.42
C ILE A 313 -3.51 7.78 -22.10
N TYR A 314 -2.69 6.73 -21.96
CA TYR A 314 -2.59 5.92 -20.75
C TYR A 314 -1.50 6.41 -19.79
N PHE A 315 -0.88 7.56 -20.06
CA PHE A 315 0.24 8.06 -19.24
C PHE A 315 -0.15 8.22 -17.77
N MET A 316 -1.28 8.88 -17.50
CA MET A 316 -1.70 9.18 -16.13
C MET A 316 -2.04 7.91 -15.34
N GLN A 317 -2.81 7.00 -15.94
CA GLN A 317 -3.19 5.73 -15.34
C GLN A 317 -1.94 4.86 -15.08
N SER A 318 -1.06 4.74 -16.08
CA SER A 318 0.19 3.99 -15.94
C SER A 318 1.10 4.59 -14.88
N SER A 319 1.19 5.93 -14.81
CA SER A 319 2.02 6.61 -13.81
C SER A 319 1.52 6.37 -12.39
N THR A 320 0.20 6.39 -12.18
CA THR A 320 -0.42 6.09 -10.88
C THR A 320 -0.08 4.68 -10.41
N ILE A 321 -0.24 3.69 -11.28
CA ILE A 321 0.01 2.29 -10.94
C ILE A 321 1.49 2.05 -10.69
N VAL A 322 2.36 2.51 -11.58
CA VAL A 322 3.82 2.35 -11.44
C VAL A 322 4.32 3.02 -10.17
N SER A 323 3.83 4.22 -9.86
CA SER A 323 4.16 4.94 -8.64
C SER A 323 3.68 4.19 -7.40
N GLY A 324 2.44 3.66 -7.39
CA GLY A 324 1.90 2.89 -6.28
C GLY A 324 2.66 1.59 -6.02
N LEU A 325 2.98 0.84 -7.08
CA LEU A 325 3.78 -0.37 -6.97
C LEU A 325 5.21 -0.07 -6.51
N ALA A 326 5.85 0.97 -7.06
CA ALA A 326 7.19 1.40 -6.64
C ALA A 326 7.22 1.82 -5.17
N CYS A 327 6.22 2.58 -4.73
CA CYS A 327 6.03 2.98 -3.34
C CYS A 327 5.99 1.75 -2.41
N LEU A 328 5.12 0.79 -2.70
CA LEU A 328 4.94 -0.40 -1.86
C LEU A 328 6.17 -1.33 -1.88
N LEU A 329 6.77 -1.53 -3.05
CA LEU A 329 7.99 -2.33 -3.16
C LEU A 329 9.17 -1.67 -2.44
N SER A 330 9.35 -0.34 -2.53
CA SER A 330 10.41 0.34 -1.78
C SER A 330 10.23 0.21 -0.26
N GLY A 331 8.99 0.33 0.24
CA GLY A 331 8.68 0.11 1.65
C GLY A 331 8.93 -1.32 2.13
N SER A 332 8.79 -2.31 1.26
CA SER A 332 8.97 -3.72 1.59
C SER A 332 10.40 -4.10 1.96
N PHE A 333 11.39 -3.32 1.54
CA PHE A 333 12.80 -3.52 1.94
C PHE A 333 13.10 -3.11 3.37
N THR A 334 12.22 -2.33 3.98
CA THR A 334 12.44 -1.78 5.32
C THR A 334 11.40 -2.20 6.33
N GLU A 335 10.25 -2.68 5.88
CA GLU A 335 9.11 -3.08 6.72
C GLU A 335 8.46 -4.37 6.19
N ALA A 336 7.92 -5.19 7.07
CA ALA A 336 7.25 -6.44 6.71
C ALA A 336 5.79 -6.20 6.25
N LEU A 337 5.61 -5.37 5.22
CA LEU A 337 4.30 -4.85 4.80
C LEU A 337 3.33 -5.91 4.25
N PHE A 338 3.82 -7.03 3.74
CA PHE A 338 3.02 -8.01 2.98
C PHE A 338 2.81 -9.34 3.71
N LEU A 339 3.29 -9.46 4.96
CA LEU A 339 3.22 -10.71 5.70
C LEU A 339 2.16 -10.66 6.81
N GLY A 340 1.51 -11.78 7.03
CA GLY A 340 0.67 -12.10 8.18
C GLY A 340 -0.74 -11.52 8.11
N ASN A 341 -0.94 -10.24 8.19
CA ASN A 341 -2.26 -9.64 8.29
C ASN A 341 -2.73 -8.99 7.00
N LEU A 342 -4.05 -8.93 6.80
CA LEU A 342 -4.65 -8.11 5.74
C LEU A 342 -4.51 -6.63 6.13
N THR A 343 -3.37 -6.04 5.77
CA THR A 343 -3.06 -4.64 6.02
C THR A 343 -3.41 -3.76 4.84
N PHE A 344 -3.48 -2.44 5.05
CA PHE A 344 -3.69 -1.50 3.96
C PHE A 344 -2.65 -1.63 2.82
N PRO A 345 -1.33 -1.82 3.07
CA PRO A 345 -0.36 -2.10 2.01
C PRO A 345 -0.68 -3.32 1.16
N VAL A 346 -1.16 -4.43 1.76
CA VAL A 346 -1.58 -5.63 1.03
C VAL A 346 -2.78 -5.33 0.13
N MET A 347 -3.80 -4.63 0.66
CA MET A 347 -4.98 -4.23 -0.11
C MET A 347 -4.61 -3.28 -1.25
N SER A 348 -3.76 -2.30 -0.99
CA SER A 348 -3.27 -1.35 -2.00
C SER A 348 -2.48 -2.06 -3.09
N LEU A 349 -1.63 -3.03 -2.74
CA LEU A 349 -0.89 -3.84 -3.71
C LEU A 349 -1.84 -4.60 -4.64
N MET A 350 -2.88 -5.24 -4.09
CA MET A 350 -3.89 -5.94 -4.88
C MET A 350 -4.63 -5.00 -5.82
N ILE A 351 -4.99 -3.80 -5.36
CA ILE A 351 -5.68 -2.80 -6.18
C ILE A 351 -4.76 -2.34 -7.32
N TYR A 352 -3.53 -1.93 -7.04
CA TYR A 352 -2.60 -1.47 -8.07
C TYR A 352 -2.28 -2.57 -9.09
N LEU A 353 -2.09 -3.81 -8.66
CA LEU A 353 -1.87 -4.94 -9.57
C LEU A 353 -3.11 -5.20 -10.45
N SER A 354 -4.30 -5.11 -9.89
CA SER A 354 -5.56 -5.32 -10.63
C SER A 354 -5.81 -4.21 -11.64
N LEU A 355 -5.57 -2.94 -11.27
CA LEU A 355 -5.61 -1.79 -12.18
C LEU A 355 -4.57 -1.92 -13.30
N GLY A 356 -3.37 -2.39 -12.97
CA GLY A 356 -2.31 -2.63 -13.94
C GLY A 356 -2.68 -3.70 -14.95
N LYS A 357 -3.23 -4.81 -14.48
CA LYS A 357 -3.71 -5.91 -15.34
C LYS A 357 -4.82 -5.44 -16.27
N TYR A 358 -5.82 -4.72 -15.74
CA TYR A 358 -6.90 -4.13 -16.53
C TYR A 358 -6.35 -3.27 -17.68
N LEU A 359 -5.42 -2.35 -17.37
CA LEU A 359 -4.88 -1.44 -18.37
C LEU A 359 -4.10 -2.14 -19.48
N LEU A 360 -3.34 -3.17 -19.14
CA LEU A 360 -2.62 -4.00 -20.11
C LEU A 360 -3.59 -4.82 -20.98
N ASP A 361 -4.63 -5.40 -20.39
CA ASP A 361 -5.62 -6.21 -21.13
C ASP A 361 -6.45 -5.36 -22.10
N VAL A 362 -6.85 -4.14 -21.71
CA VAL A 362 -7.53 -3.19 -22.60
C VAL A 362 -6.66 -2.84 -23.79
N ASN A 363 -5.37 -2.58 -23.56
CA ASN A 363 -4.44 -2.32 -24.65
C ASN A 363 -4.28 -3.51 -25.60
N ASP A 364 -4.19 -4.73 -25.07
CA ASP A 364 -4.04 -5.94 -25.89
C ASP A 364 -5.30 -6.22 -26.73
N MET A 365 -6.49 -6.00 -26.16
CA MET A 365 -7.75 -6.10 -26.90
C MET A 365 -7.84 -5.08 -28.04
N GLN A 366 -7.46 -3.83 -27.79
CA GLN A 366 -7.42 -2.79 -28.83
C GLN A 366 -6.45 -3.14 -29.96
N ASN A 367 -5.26 -3.65 -29.64
CA ASN A 367 -4.27 -4.04 -30.64
C ASN A 367 -4.78 -5.21 -31.49
N LYS A 368 -5.43 -6.23 -30.88
CA LYS A 368 -6.04 -7.36 -31.60
C LYS A 368 -7.17 -6.89 -32.54
N TYR A 369 -8.02 -5.97 -32.07
CA TYR A 369 -9.10 -5.42 -32.90
C TYR A 369 -8.56 -4.66 -34.11
N MET A 370 -7.54 -3.82 -33.93
CA MET A 370 -6.88 -3.09 -35.03
C MET A 370 -6.24 -4.07 -36.04
N LEU A 371 -5.59 -5.12 -35.56
CA LEU A 371 -5.00 -6.15 -36.42
C LEU A 371 -6.08 -6.85 -37.26
N TRP A 372 -7.21 -7.23 -36.66
CA TRP A 372 -8.33 -7.85 -37.33
C TRP A 372 -8.91 -6.96 -38.45
N LEU A 373 -9.06 -5.65 -38.18
CA LEU A 373 -9.51 -4.69 -39.22
C LEU A 373 -8.53 -4.54 -40.37
N THR A 374 -7.22 -4.69 -40.15
CA THR A 374 -6.21 -4.62 -41.23
C THR A 374 -6.13 -5.88 -42.06
N THR A 375 -6.51 -7.03 -41.50
CA THR A 375 -6.52 -8.32 -42.22
C THR A 375 -7.80 -8.55 -43.05
N GLN A 376 -8.82 -7.71 -42.85
CA GLN A 376 -10.06 -7.77 -43.67
C GLN A 376 -10.05 -6.82 -44.89
N LYS A 377 -9.04 -5.99 -45.02
CA LYS A 377 -8.77 -5.17 -46.22
C LYS A 377 -7.81 -5.88 -47.15
#